data_9fa3daaaabd601fdc2fd426758b10006
#
_entry.id   9fa3daaaabd601fdc2fd426758b10006
#
_cell.length_a   1.000
_cell.length_b   1.000
_cell.length_c   1.000
_cell.angle_alpha   90.00
_cell.angle_beta   90.00
_cell.angle_gamma   90.00
#
_symmetry.space_group_name_H-M   'P 1'
#
loop_
_entity.id
_entity.type
_entity.pdbx_description
1 polymer ?
#
loop_
_entity_poly.entity_id
_entity_poly.type
_entity_poly.pdbx_seq_one_letter_code
_entity_poly.pdbx_strand_id
1 'polypeptide(L)'
;MKQLSAFVFMLAFCLTGNAGNLMLVKGGVDCLKNADKLMIELDCSKATYLGDNSFSDFLNLARRAKDWEERSLDYFFEWFNDETKKITAEPVNNSDQFKLVIVVKDVQKSGRITAEIKLIDTKANTTEALFFLKGSDGDNNDIITLRDPMKDAGETIGKYLRKNIEKKE
;
A
#
# COMPACT_ATOMS: atom_id res chain seq x y z
N MET A 1 -46.23 21.26 7.79
CA MET A 1 -45.11 20.90 8.68
C MET A 1 -44.36 19.74 8.05
N LYS A 2 -43.18 20.02 7.48
CA LYS A 2 -42.33 19.01 6.81
C LYS A 2 -41.28 18.57 7.82
N GLN A 3 -41.33 17.33 8.24
CA GLN A 3 -40.29 16.73 9.09
C GLN A 3 -39.04 16.49 8.26
N LEU A 4 -37.97 17.16 8.62
CA LEU A 4 -36.64 16.97 8.11
C LEU A 4 -36.04 15.77 8.86
N SER A 5 -35.95 14.61 8.20
CA SER A 5 -35.28 13.42 8.74
C SER A 5 -33.79 13.61 8.56
N ALA A 6 -33.09 13.98 9.63
CA ALA A 6 -31.63 14.04 9.67
C ALA A 6 -31.09 12.62 9.74
N PHE A 7 -30.57 12.12 8.65
CA PHE A 7 -29.75 10.89 8.59
C PHE A 7 -28.39 11.21 9.20
N VAL A 8 -28.23 10.91 10.47
CA VAL A 8 -26.92 10.90 11.13
C VAL A 8 -26.21 9.63 10.68
N PHE A 9 -25.27 9.79 9.74
CA PHE A 9 -24.30 8.75 9.40
C PHE A 9 -23.33 8.61 10.57
N MET A 10 -23.63 7.68 11.48
CA MET A 10 -22.71 7.25 12.52
C MET A 10 -21.60 6.42 11.87
N LEU A 11 -20.48 7.06 11.51
CA LEU A 11 -19.24 6.39 11.15
C LEU A 11 -18.74 5.66 12.40
N ALA A 12 -19.09 4.39 12.52
CA ALA A 12 -18.48 3.48 13.48
C ALA A 12 -17.02 3.27 13.03
N PHE A 13 -16.11 4.05 13.57
CA PHE A 13 -14.67 3.78 13.53
C PHE A 13 -14.41 2.54 14.37
N CYS A 14 -14.50 1.37 13.77
CA CYS A 14 -13.87 0.18 14.33
C CYS A 14 -12.35 0.38 14.25
N LEU A 15 -11.76 0.85 15.33
CA LEU A 15 -10.32 0.89 15.56
C LEU A 15 -9.80 -0.56 15.70
N THR A 16 -9.64 -1.26 14.59
CA THR A 16 -9.02 -2.57 14.56
C THR A 16 -7.57 -2.44 14.11
N GLY A 17 -6.69 -2.49 15.10
CA GLY A 17 -5.29 -2.86 14.91
C GLY A 17 -4.44 -1.92 14.07
N ASN A 18 -3.95 -0.82 14.66
CA ASN A 18 -2.85 -0.06 14.11
C ASN A 18 -1.57 -0.90 14.14
N ALA A 19 -1.11 -1.36 12.97
CA ALA A 19 0.27 -1.76 12.78
C ALA A 19 1.03 -0.51 12.30
N GLY A 20 1.58 0.28 13.22
CA GLY A 20 2.36 1.47 12.87
C GLY A 20 1.57 2.51 12.05
N ASN A 21 2.05 2.79 10.84
CA ASN A 21 1.52 3.82 9.94
C ASN A 21 0.37 3.32 9.01
N LEU A 22 -0.02 2.02 9.09
CA LEU A 22 -1.06 1.42 8.26
C LEU A 22 -2.41 1.38 8.97
N MET A 23 -3.44 1.91 8.34
CA MET A 23 -4.80 1.93 8.85
C MET A 23 -5.74 1.23 7.86
N LEU A 24 -6.46 0.20 8.29
CA LEU A 24 -7.56 -0.38 7.52
C LEU A 24 -8.73 0.60 7.53
N VAL A 25 -9.16 1.05 6.34
CA VAL A 25 -10.25 1.99 6.15
C VAL A 25 -11.58 1.25 5.89
N LYS A 26 -11.51 0.17 5.08
CA LYS A 26 -12.69 -0.60 4.68
C LYS A 26 -12.31 -2.02 4.30
N GLY A 27 -13.24 -2.96 4.49
CA GLY A 27 -13.10 -4.35 4.08
C GLY A 27 -12.23 -5.18 5.01
N GLY A 28 -11.58 -6.21 4.47
CA GLY A 28 -10.70 -7.10 5.21
C GLY A 28 -9.84 -7.97 4.31
N VAL A 29 -9.02 -8.82 4.92
CA VAL A 29 -8.04 -9.64 4.20
C VAL A 29 -8.37 -11.14 4.23
N ASP A 30 -9.58 -11.49 4.68
CA ASP A 30 -9.99 -12.88 4.81
C ASP A 30 -10.00 -13.66 3.47
N CYS A 31 -10.15 -12.96 2.35
CA CYS A 31 -10.04 -13.51 1.01
C CYS A 31 -8.66 -14.13 0.71
N LEU A 32 -7.61 -13.66 1.41
CA LEU A 32 -6.24 -14.14 1.24
C LEU A 32 -5.91 -15.41 2.05
N LYS A 33 -6.83 -15.97 2.84
CA LYS A 33 -6.53 -17.14 3.69
C LYS A 33 -6.01 -18.36 2.95
N ASN A 34 -6.46 -18.54 1.70
CA ASN A 34 -6.08 -19.64 0.83
C ASN A 34 -5.18 -19.19 -0.34
N ALA A 35 -4.71 -17.95 -0.33
CA ALA A 35 -3.80 -17.44 -1.34
C ALA A 35 -2.36 -17.77 -0.94
N ASP A 36 -1.56 -18.18 -1.92
CA ASP A 36 -0.12 -18.39 -1.82
C ASP A 36 0.67 -17.25 -2.46
N LYS A 37 -0.01 -16.44 -3.30
CA LYS A 37 0.59 -15.36 -4.07
C LYS A 37 -0.25 -14.08 -3.99
N LEU A 38 0.46 -12.95 -4.03
CA LEU A 38 -0.13 -11.60 -4.06
C LEU A 38 0.66 -10.75 -5.05
N MET A 39 0.00 -10.34 -6.13
CA MET A 39 0.59 -9.40 -7.09
C MET A 39 0.70 -8.01 -6.46
N ILE A 40 1.81 -7.33 -6.69
CA ILE A 40 2.03 -5.96 -6.21
C ILE A 40 2.18 -5.02 -7.41
N GLU A 41 1.43 -3.93 -7.37
CA GLU A 41 1.48 -2.85 -8.35
C GLU A 41 1.75 -1.53 -7.63
N LEU A 42 2.68 -0.74 -8.16
CA LEU A 42 2.96 0.62 -7.70
C LEU A 42 2.34 1.61 -8.69
N ASP A 43 1.38 2.40 -8.24
CA ASP A 43 0.73 3.43 -9.05
C ASP A 43 1.10 4.82 -8.53
N CYS A 44 1.98 5.50 -9.28
CA CYS A 44 2.38 6.88 -9.06
C CYS A 44 1.77 7.86 -10.08
N SER A 45 0.80 7.42 -10.89
CA SER A 45 0.25 8.21 -12.00
C SER A 45 -0.39 9.54 -11.57
N LYS A 46 -0.85 9.63 -10.32
CA LYS A 46 -1.47 10.83 -9.72
C LYS A 46 -0.71 11.32 -8.49
N ALA A 47 0.50 10.83 -8.29
CA ALA A 47 1.31 11.25 -7.16
C ALA A 47 1.75 12.70 -7.32
N THR A 48 1.79 13.42 -6.19
CA THR A 48 2.41 14.74 -6.10
C THR A 48 3.78 14.65 -5.43
N TYR A 49 4.57 15.70 -5.60
CA TYR A 49 5.81 15.91 -4.86
C TYR A 49 5.72 17.20 -4.08
N LEU A 50 5.91 17.13 -2.76
CA LEU A 50 5.74 18.27 -1.84
C LEU A 50 4.34 18.90 -1.89
N GLY A 51 3.31 18.09 -2.16
CA GLY A 51 1.92 18.52 -2.21
C GLY A 51 1.47 19.16 -3.52
N ASP A 52 2.30 19.99 -4.14
CA ASP A 52 1.90 20.83 -5.28
C ASP A 52 2.64 20.53 -6.59
N ASN A 53 3.85 19.94 -6.52
CA ASN A 53 4.64 19.66 -7.71
C ASN A 53 4.24 18.30 -8.32
N SER A 54 4.51 18.13 -9.60
CA SER A 54 4.25 16.85 -10.26
C SER A 54 5.22 15.76 -9.80
N PHE A 55 4.82 14.50 -9.89
CA PHE A 55 5.73 13.39 -9.62
C PHE A 55 6.91 13.36 -10.58
N SER A 56 6.76 13.91 -11.80
CA SER A 56 7.88 14.07 -12.74
C SER A 56 8.98 14.99 -12.20
N ASP A 57 8.65 15.98 -11.39
CA ASP A 57 9.65 16.84 -10.75
C ASP A 57 10.48 16.07 -9.72
N PHE A 58 9.83 15.23 -8.92
CA PHE A 58 10.52 14.26 -8.07
C PHE A 58 11.41 13.36 -8.93
N LEU A 59 10.94 12.83 -10.04
CA LEU A 59 11.69 12.00 -10.97
C LEU A 59 12.89 12.75 -11.58
N ASN A 60 12.85 13.98 -11.89
CA ASN A 60 13.94 14.78 -12.45
C ASN A 60 15.03 15.11 -11.42
N LEU A 61 14.65 15.44 -10.20
CA LEU A 61 15.60 15.79 -9.13
C LEU A 61 16.54 14.65 -8.78
N ALA A 62 16.11 13.45 -8.91
CA ALA A 62 16.84 12.28 -8.46
C ALA A 62 17.78 11.69 -9.52
N ARG A 63 17.99 12.32 -10.67
CA ARG A 63 18.85 11.84 -11.77
C ARG A 63 18.60 10.37 -12.12
N ARG A 64 17.36 10.02 -12.44
CA ARG A 64 16.82 8.69 -12.31
C ARG A 64 17.33 7.62 -13.22
N ALA A 65 17.53 6.46 -12.65
CA ALA A 65 17.62 5.22 -13.37
C ALA A 65 16.29 4.91 -14.08
N LYS A 66 16.32 4.28 -15.26
CA LYS A 66 15.12 3.86 -15.99
C LYS A 66 14.27 2.85 -15.19
N ASP A 67 14.88 2.21 -14.22
CA ASP A 67 14.40 1.08 -13.42
C ASP A 67 13.98 1.48 -11.99
N TRP A 68 13.69 2.78 -11.76
CA TRP A 68 13.37 3.26 -10.41
C TRP A 68 12.15 2.55 -9.78
N GLU A 69 11.16 2.23 -10.59
CA GLU A 69 9.93 1.56 -10.15
C GLU A 69 10.23 0.10 -9.77
N GLU A 70 10.90 -0.65 -10.65
CA GLU A 70 11.32 -2.02 -10.40
C GLU A 70 12.18 -2.11 -9.14
N ARG A 71 13.20 -1.26 -9.02
CA ARG A 71 14.07 -1.22 -7.84
C ARG A 71 13.33 -0.83 -6.56
N SER A 72 12.34 0.02 -6.65
CA SER A 72 11.50 0.39 -5.50
C SER A 72 10.65 -0.79 -5.06
N LEU A 73 10.08 -1.55 -6.02
CA LEU A 73 9.31 -2.75 -5.73
C LEU A 73 10.18 -3.90 -5.20
N ASP A 74 11.44 -4.03 -5.62
CA ASP A 74 12.35 -5.04 -5.09
C ASP A 74 12.51 -4.93 -3.56
N TYR A 75 12.62 -3.71 -3.04
CA TYR A 75 12.65 -3.48 -1.59
C TYR A 75 11.34 -3.86 -0.92
N PHE A 76 10.20 -3.60 -1.56
CA PHE A 76 8.91 -4.05 -1.04
C PHE A 76 8.86 -5.58 -0.97
N PHE A 77 9.24 -6.27 -2.03
CA PHE A 77 9.22 -7.74 -2.09
C PHE A 77 10.11 -8.37 -1.03
N GLU A 78 11.34 -7.88 -0.89
CA GLU A 78 12.28 -8.37 0.12
C GLU A 78 11.65 -8.35 1.51
N TRP A 79 11.17 -7.18 1.95
CA TRP A 79 10.67 -7.00 3.31
C TRP A 79 9.28 -7.59 3.54
N PHE A 80 8.43 -7.59 2.54
CA PHE A 80 7.14 -8.26 2.63
C PHE A 80 7.32 -9.78 2.78
N ASN A 81 8.16 -10.39 1.94
CA ASN A 81 8.36 -11.83 1.92
C ASN A 81 9.11 -12.32 3.18
N ASP A 82 9.90 -11.48 3.82
CA ASP A 82 10.49 -11.79 5.13
C ASP A 82 9.44 -11.84 6.24
N GLU A 83 8.39 -11.05 6.15
CA GLU A 83 7.34 -11.00 7.17
C GLU A 83 6.23 -12.05 6.99
N THR A 84 5.94 -12.50 5.77
CA THR A 84 4.92 -13.50 5.46
C THR A 84 5.54 -14.85 5.17
N LYS A 85 4.89 -15.95 5.64
CA LYS A 85 5.35 -17.32 5.39
C LYS A 85 4.48 -18.06 4.38
N LYS A 86 3.22 -17.66 4.28
CA LYS A 86 2.20 -18.33 3.44
C LYS A 86 1.96 -17.62 2.10
N ILE A 87 2.16 -16.31 2.07
CA ILE A 87 1.88 -15.49 0.87
C ILE A 87 3.18 -14.89 0.37
N THR A 88 3.49 -15.12 -0.90
CA THR A 88 4.64 -14.51 -1.58
C THR A 88 4.18 -13.32 -2.41
N ALA A 89 4.80 -12.16 -2.23
CA ALA A 89 4.60 -11.00 -3.09
C ALA A 89 5.39 -11.17 -4.39
N GLU A 90 4.73 -10.92 -5.51
CA GLU A 90 5.30 -11.05 -6.85
C GLU A 90 4.94 -9.83 -7.72
N PRO A 91 5.71 -9.53 -8.79
CA PRO A 91 5.31 -8.55 -9.79
C PRO A 91 3.97 -8.90 -10.45
N VAL A 92 3.28 -7.88 -10.98
CA VAL A 92 1.99 -8.10 -11.66
C VAL A 92 2.14 -9.07 -12.82
N ASN A 93 1.30 -10.07 -12.83
CA ASN A 93 1.12 -11.03 -13.92
C ASN A 93 -0.38 -11.24 -14.18
N ASN A 94 -0.74 -11.99 -15.24
CA ASN A 94 -2.14 -12.19 -15.64
C ASN A 94 -2.77 -13.47 -15.04
N SER A 95 -2.07 -14.19 -14.18
CA SER A 95 -2.49 -15.51 -13.71
C SER A 95 -3.09 -15.50 -12.30
N ASP A 96 -2.67 -14.56 -11.46
CA ASP A 96 -3.01 -14.57 -10.05
C ASP A 96 -4.31 -13.80 -9.75
N GLN A 97 -5.01 -14.25 -8.73
CA GLN A 97 -6.34 -13.73 -8.39
C GLN A 97 -6.27 -12.41 -7.62
N PHE A 98 -5.29 -12.26 -6.73
CA PHE A 98 -5.26 -11.10 -5.84
C PHE A 98 -4.14 -10.15 -6.18
N LYS A 99 -4.47 -8.86 -6.19
CA LYS A 99 -3.54 -7.76 -6.44
C LYS A 99 -3.62 -6.72 -5.35
N LEU A 100 -2.46 -6.28 -4.86
CA LEU A 100 -2.31 -5.13 -3.98
C LEU A 100 -1.78 -3.95 -4.81
N VAL A 101 -2.57 -2.90 -4.92
CA VAL A 101 -2.19 -1.67 -5.63
C VAL A 101 -1.81 -0.61 -4.61
N ILE A 102 -0.55 -0.18 -4.64
CA ILE A 102 -0.01 0.91 -3.81
C ILE A 102 -0.14 2.21 -4.60
N VAL A 103 -1.20 2.96 -4.34
CA VAL A 103 -1.48 4.24 -5.01
C VAL A 103 -0.82 5.36 -4.22
N VAL A 104 0.36 5.78 -4.65
CA VAL A 104 1.09 6.89 -4.01
C VAL A 104 0.32 8.20 -4.23
N LYS A 105 0.10 8.94 -3.15
CA LYS A 105 -0.59 10.24 -3.19
C LYS A 105 0.39 11.40 -3.18
N ASP A 106 1.38 11.34 -2.30
CA ASP A 106 2.39 12.39 -2.17
C ASP A 106 3.74 11.82 -1.76
N VAL A 107 4.79 12.43 -2.26
CA VAL A 107 6.19 12.17 -1.88
C VAL A 107 6.76 13.43 -1.26
N GLN A 108 7.22 13.35 -0.03
CA GLN A 108 7.86 14.46 0.68
C GLN A 108 9.35 14.55 0.37
N LYS A 109 9.98 15.67 0.73
CA LYS A 109 11.42 15.89 0.57
C LYS A 109 12.29 14.84 1.25
N SER A 110 11.80 14.25 2.32
CA SER A 110 12.46 13.15 3.04
C SER A 110 12.35 11.79 2.33
N GLY A 111 11.66 11.70 1.20
CA GLY A 111 11.29 10.43 0.57
C GLY A 111 10.04 9.78 1.20
N ARG A 112 9.53 10.30 2.33
CA ARG A 112 8.31 9.81 2.97
C ARG A 112 7.14 9.87 1.99
N ILE A 113 6.36 8.79 1.92
CA ILE A 113 5.16 8.73 1.09
C ILE A 113 3.88 8.67 1.92
N THR A 114 2.80 9.17 1.34
CA THR A 114 1.42 8.81 1.72
C THR A 114 0.81 8.00 0.59
N ALA A 115 0.09 6.94 0.91
CA ALA A 115 -0.51 6.08 -0.10
C ALA A 115 -1.87 5.53 0.33
N GLU A 116 -2.74 5.30 -0.64
CA GLU A 116 -3.84 4.34 -0.51
C GLU A 116 -3.38 2.98 -1.00
N ILE A 117 -3.76 1.92 -0.29
CA ILE A 117 -3.43 0.55 -0.67
C ILE A 117 -4.71 -0.21 -0.85
N LYS A 118 -4.93 -0.75 -2.06
CA LYS A 118 -6.14 -1.46 -2.44
C LYS A 118 -5.84 -2.93 -2.64
N LEU A 119 -6.51 -3.79 -1.89
CA LEU A 119 -6.54 -5.23 -2.18
C LEU A 119 -7.70 -5.50 -3.14
N ILE A 120 -7.40 -6.05 -4.30
CA ILE A 120 -8.34 -6.29 -5.39
C ILE A 120 -8.39 -7.78 -5.70
N ASP A 121 -9.60 -8.35 -5.73
CA ASP A 121 -9.86 -9.62 -6.42
C ASP A 121 -10.01 -9.31 -7.92
N THR A 122 -9.05 -9.74 -8.72
CA THR A 122 -8.99 -9.46 -10.16
C THR A 122 -10.06 -10.24 -10.95
N LYS A 123 -10.47 -11.42 -10.44
CA LYS A 123 -11.50 -12.26 -11.07
C LYS A 123 -12.90 -11.71 -10.81
N ALA A 124 -13.16 -11.30 -9.58
CA ALA A 124 -14.43 -10.68 -9.21
C ALA A 124 -14.51 -9.19 -9.59
N ASN A 125 -13.36 -8.58 -9.89
CA ASN A 125 -13.21 -7.13 -10.11
C ASN A 125 -13.75 -6.30 -8.92
N THR A 126 -13.43 -6.72 -7.70
CA THR A 126 -13.87 -6.10 -6.46
C THR A 126 -12.70 -5.63 -5.62
N THR A 127 -12.90 -4.53 -4.89
CA THR A 127 -11.95 -4.09 -3.85
C THR A 127 -12.34 -4.73 -2.52
N GLU A 128 -11.54 -5.69 -2.07
CA GLU A 128 -11.73 -6.45 -0.84
C GLU A 128 -11.33 -5.67 0.41
N ALA A 129 -10.22 -4.92 0.32
CA ALA A 129 -9.78 -4.06 1.40
C ALA A 129 -9.19 -2.75 0.87
N LEU A 130 -9.36 -1.69 1.66
CA LEU A 130 -8.73 -0.40 1.46
C LEU A 130 -7.98 -0.02 2.73
N PHE A 131 -6.70 0.28 2.57
CA PHE A 131 -5.85 0.80 3.63
C PHE A 131 -5.35 2.20 3.30
N PHE A 132 -4.99 2.93 4.33
CA PHE A 132 -4.26 4.17 4.23
C PHE A 132 -2.90 4.01 4.92
N LEU A 133 -1.83 4.31 4.18
CA LEU A 133 -0.46 4.35 4.69
C LEU A 133 -0.08 5.81 4.92
N LYS A 134 0.09 6.18 6.20
CA LYS A 134 0.48 7.53 6.60
C LYS A 134 1.97 7.58 6.86
N GLY A 135 2.72 7.96 5.85
CA GLY A 135 4.11 8.31 6.00
C GLY A 135 4.98 7.17 6.50
N SER A 136 5.54 6.40 5.60
CA SER A 136 6.70 5.59 5.92
C SER A 136 7.88 6.52 6.13
N ASP A 137 8.74 6.25 7.12
CA ASP A 137 9.93 7.04 7.34
C ASP A 137 10.91 6.84 6.17
N GLY A 138 11.24 7.94 5.49
CA GLY A 138 12.28 7.96 4.47
C GLY A 138 13.55 8.50 5.09
N ASP A 139 14.67 7.83 4.91
CA ASP A 139 15.97 8.43 5.16
C ASP A 139 16.37 9.27 3.95
N ASN A 140 16.77 10.51 4.20
CA ASN A 140 17.06 11.54 3.18
C ASN A 140 18.17 11.19 2.18
N ASN A 141 18.82 10.04 2.32
CA ASN A 141 20.07 9.76 1.59
C ASN A 141 19.86 9.04 0.27
N ASP A 142 18.68 8.48 -0.01
CA ASP A 142 18.42 7.78 -1.28
C ASP A 142 17.12 8.23 -1.96
N ILE A 143 17.15 9.47 -2.42
CA ILE A 143 16.05 10.06 -3.20
C ILE A 143 15.87 9.35 -4.57
N ILE A 144 16.80 8.48 -4.95
CA ILE A 144 16.85 7.86 -6.29
C ILE A 144 15.78 6.78 -6.46
N THR A 145 15.38 6.14 -5.38
CA THR A 145 14.33 5.14 -5.35
C THR A 145 13.40 5.44 -4.20
N LEU A 146 12.20 4.93 -4.21
CA LEU A 146 11.33 4.95 -3.04
C LEU A 146 11.71 3.81 -2.07
N ARG A 147 13.02 3.61 -1.84
CA ARG A 147 13.58 2.48 -1.10
C ARG A 147 12.96 2.35 0.28
N ASP A 148 13.23 3.32 1.15
CA ASP A 148 12.83 3.22 2.55
C ASP A 148 11.29 3.19 2.72
N PRO A 149 10.51 4.02 1.97
CA PRO A 149 9.07 3.91 2.02
C PRO A 149 8.54 2.56 1.51
N MET A 150 9.14 1.96 0.50
CA MET A 150 8.70 0.65 0.00
C MET A 150 9.10 -0.48 0.94
N LYS A 151 10.29 -0.42 1.54
CA LYS A 151 10.72 -1.30 2.61
C LYS A 151 9.72 -1.27 3.77
N ASP A 152 9.43 -0.08 4.31
CA ASP A 152 8.52 0.11 5.45
C ASP A 152 7.08 -0.33 5.10
N ALA A 153 6.63 -0.06 3.87
CA ALA A 153 5.34 -0.54 3.39
C ALA A 153 5.29 -2.07 3.33
N GLY A 154 6.32 -2.71 2.78
CA GLY A 154 6.42 -4.17 2.70
C GLY A 154 6.38 -4.82 4.08
N GLU A 155 7.23 -4.35 4.99
CA GLU A 155 7.29 -4.81 6.38
C GLU A 155 5.94 -4.64 7.10
N THR A 156 5.35 -3.45 7.00
CA THR A 156 4.11 -3.11 7.72
C THR A 156 2.92 -3.91 7.21
N ILE A 157 2.77 -4.04 5.89
CA ILE A 157 1.70 -4.82 5.27
C ILE A 157 1.91 -6.31 5.54
N GLY A 158 3.15 -6.81 5.40
CA GLY A 158 3.50 -8.19 5.70
C GLY A 158 3.14 -8.57 7.15
N LYS A 159 3.53 -7.75 8.12
CA LYS A 159 3.16 -7.92 9.55
C LYS A 159 1.63 -7.93 9.75
N TYR A 160 0.92 -7.03 9.07
CA TYR A 160 -0.53 -6.98 9.15
C TYR A 160 -1.17 -8.27 8.62
N LEU A 161 -0.75 -8.76 7.44
CA LEU A 161 -1.27 -9.99 6.85
C LEU A 161 -0.93 -11.21 7.72
N ARG A 162 0.32 -11.35 8.16
CA ARG A 162 0.71 -12.42 9.08
C ARG A 162 -0.18 -12.46 10.33
N LYS A 163 -0.43 -11.32 10.95
CA LYS A 163 -1.27 -11.23 12.15
C LYS A 163 -2.72 -11.65 11.90
N ASN A 164 -3.28 -11.29 10.75
CA ASN A 164 -4.71 -11.46 10.50
C ASN A 164 -5.05 -12.75 9.74
N ILE A 165 -4.11 -13.33 9.02
CA ILE A 165 -4.31 -14.52 8.20
C ILE A 165 -3.64 -15.75 8.83
N GLU A 166 -2.37 -15.64 9.24
CA GLU A 166 -1.56 -16.79 9.65
C GLU A 166 -1.72 -17.18 11.12
N LYS A 167 -2.18 -16.27 11.99
CA LYS A 167 -2.33 -16.52 13.43
C LYS A 167 -3.70 -17.06 13.85
N LYS A 168 -4.60 -17.36 12.92
CA LYS A 168 -5.94 -17.89 13.21
C LYS A 168 -6.05 -19.42 13.07
N GLU A 169 -4.92 -20.11 13.05
CA GLU A 169 -4.82 -21.56 13.27
C GLU A 169 -4.37 -21.78 14.76
#